data_f30000981c09e672c470f1c6bc43b39e
#
_entry.id   f30000981c09e672c470f1c6bc43b39e
#
_cell.length_a   1.000
_cell.length_b   1.000
_cell.length_c   1.000
_cell.angle_alpha   90.00
_cell.angle_beta   90.00
_cell.angle_gamma   90.00
#
_symmetry.space_group_name_H-M   'P 1'
#
loop_
_entity.id
_entity.type
_entity.pdbx_description
1 polymer ?
#
loop_
_entity_poly.entity_id
_entity_poly.type
_entity_poly.pdbx_seq_one_letter_code
_entity_poly.pdbx_strand_id
1 'polypeptide(L)'
;MRSITHLDLQYAHRFYGFQGEAQYLHGHTGGLTIEVEDTIEPGVNMVYPCNEVQKVAWEVLKNFDHALILREDDPLLPAILAVYEKQGIRNGSPRNTMKGPAFKTDLCTAYPECRLVVTKETMTVEGMIKMVYDLLKDKLNIAKITFTSGVNAATMDFTPTRTLDRCPLCGVELKDGVCPKCGYRKQK
;
A
#
# COMPACT_ATOMS: atom_id res chain seq x y z
N MET A 1 7.61 1.60 21.54
CA MET A 1 7.09 0.22 21.31
C MET A 1 6.48 0.17 19.91
N ARG A 2 6.33 -1.02 19.31
CA ARG A 2 5.80 -1.15 17.94
C ARG A 2 4.55 -2.00 17.90
N SER A 3 3.58 -1.58 17.09
CA SER A 3 2.44 -2.38 16.66
C SER A 3 2.76 -2.98 15.31
N ILE A 4 2.45 -4.27 15.11
CA ILE A 4 2.81 -5.03 13.91
C ILE A 4 1.52 -5.51 13.24
N THR A 5 1.40 -5.23 11.95
CA THR A 5 0.25 -5.63 11.12
C THR A 5 0.73 -6.40 9.90
N HIS A 6 0.06 -7.51 9.60
CA HIS A 6 0.33 -8.35 8.43
C HIS A 6 -0.81 -8.23 7.43
N LEU A 7 -0.46 -8.20 6.14
CA LEU A 7 -1.38 -8.14 5.01
C LEU A 7 -0.83 -9.02 3.88
N ASP A 8 -1.71 -9.75 3.22
CA ASP A 8 -1.36 -10.53 2.03
C ASP A 8 -1.84 -9.81 0.78
N LEU A 9 -1.04 -9.88 -0.29
CA LEU A 9 -1.34 -9.33 -1.60
C LEU A 9 -1.12 -10.40 -2.67
N GLN A 10 -2.10 -10.55 -3.55
CA GLN A 10 -1.96 -11.36 -4.76
C GLN A 10 -1.67 -10.41 -5.91
N TYR A 11 -0.59 -10.61 -6.65
CA TYR A 11 -0.26 -9.74 -7.77
C TYR A 11 0.50 -10.47 -8.86
N ALA A 12 0.51 -9.92 -10.06
CA ALA A 12 1.33 -10.37 -11.15
C ALA A 12 2.20 -9.23 -11.65
N HIS A 13 3.39 -9.54 -12.11
CA HIS A 13 4.32 -8.57 -12.67
C HIS A 13 5.32 -9.21 -13.63
N ARG A 14 6.22 -8.42 -14.18
CA ARG A 14 7.47 -8.83 -14.80
C ARG A 14 8.53 -7.74 -14.68
N PHE A 15 9.79 -8.11 -14.82
CA PHE A 15 10.90 -7.17 -14.83
C PHE A 15 11.36 -6.92 -16.26
N TYR A 16 10.73 -5.96 -16.94
CA TYR A 16 11.11 -5.59 -18.29
C TYR A 16 12.57 -5.12 -18.36
N GLY A 17 13.34 -5.69 -19.30
CA GLY A 17 14.77 -5.42 -19.47
C GLY A 17 15.69 -6.21 -18.54
N PHE A 18 15.16 -7.05 -17.65
CA PHE A 18 15.94 -7.95 -16.82
C PHE A 18 16.34 -9.20 -17.58
N GLN A 19 17.54 -9.76 -17.28
CA GLN A 19 17.99 -11.03 -17.84
C GLN A 19 17.73 -12.14 -16.83
N GLY A 20 16.80 -13.04 -17.15
CA GLY A 20 16.41 -14.15 -16.29
C GLY A 20 14.91 -14.41 -16.32
N GLU A 21 14.43 -15.37 -15.54
CA GLU A 21 13.03 -15.81 -15.56
C GLU A 21 12.04 -14.70 -15.14
N ALA A 22 12.48 -13.77 -14.31
CA ALA A 22 11.64 -12.64 -13.88
C ALA A 22 11.27 -11.66 -15.01
N GLN A 23 11.87 -11.78 -16.20
CA GLN A 23 11.44 -11.04 -17.40
C GLN A 23 10.07 -11.50 -17.93
N TYR A 24 9.67 -12.73 -17.62
CA TYR A 24 8.37 -13.25 -18.02
C TYR A 24 7.29 -12.82 -17.05
N LEU A 25 6.08 -12.74 -17.55
CA LEU A 25 4.92 -12.45 -16.71
C LEU A 25 4.68 -13.60 -15.72
N HIS A 26 4.67 -13.28 -14.44
CA HIS A 26 4.46 -14.25 -13.38
C HIS A 26 3.72 -13.63 -12.19
N GLY A 27 3.20 -14.45 -11.30
CA GLY A 27 2.43 -14.02 -10.15
C GLY A 27 3.03 -14.47 -8.83
N HIS A 28 2.68 -13.73 -7.79
CA HIS A 28 3.10 -13.99 -6.41
C HIS A 28 1.97 -13.82 -5.42
N THR A 29 2.09 -14.56 -4.32
CA THR A 29 1.53 -14.17 -3.04
C THR A 29 2.59 -13.40 -2.29
N GLY A 30 2.36 -12.11 -2.06
CA GLY A 30 3.24 -11.24 -1.28
C GLY A 30 2.72 -11.07 0.14
N GLY A 31 3.58 -11.25 1.14
CA GLY A 31 3.32 -10.96 2.54
C GLY A 31 3.90 -9.60 2.92
N LEU A 32 3.07 -8.68 3.36
CA LEU A 32 3.46 -7.35 3.82
C LEU A 32 3.34 -7.25 5.33
N THR A 33 4.42 -6.89 5.99
CA THR A 33 4.44 -6.58 7.43
C THR A 33 4.77 -5.11 7.62
N ILE A 34 3.89 -4.39 8.30
CA ILE A 34 4.08 -2.98 8.65
C ILE A 34 4.23 -2.86 10.17
N GLU A 35 5.34 -2.30 10.62
CA GLU A 35 5.61 -1.95 12.00
C GLU A 35 5.42 -0.44 12.18
N VAL A 36 4.48 -0.07 13.03
CA VAL A 36 4.20 1.33 13.39
C VAL A 36 4.71 1.57 14.80
N GLU A 37 5.46 2.65 14.98
CA GLU A 37 6.00 3.04 16.28
C GLU A 37 5.30 4.27 16.84
N ASP A 38 4.92 4.19 18.11
CA ASP A 38 4.40 5.32 18.86
C ASP A 38 4.62 5.13 20.37
N THR A 39 4.25 6.13 21.15
CA THR A 39 4.25 6.05 22.61
C THR A 39 3.04 5.27 23.09
N ILE A 40 3.24 4.48 24.19
CA ILE A 40 2.11 3.82 24.85
C ILE A 40 1.31 4.87 25.62
N GLU A 41 0.02 4.95 25.33
CA GLU A 41 -0.88 5.82 26.07
C GLU A 41 -1.17 5.23 27.46
N PRO A 42 -0.92 5.98 28.53
CA PRO A 42 -1.22 5.52 29.87
C PRO A 42 -2.70 5.13 30.05
N GLY A 43 -2.94 3.97 30.63
CA GLY A 43 -4.28 3.45 30.90
C GLY A 43 -4.91 2.66 29.73
N VAL A 44 -4.41 2.80 28.50
CA VAL A 44 -4.87 2.00 27.35
C VAL A 44 -3.90 0.86 27.02
N ASN A 45 -2.63 1.02 27.35
CA ASN A 45 -1.54 0.06 27.08
C ASN A 45 -1.44 -0.35 25.60
N MET A 46 -1.70 0.57 24.69
CA MET A 46 -1.70 0.34 23.25
C MET A 46 -0.83 1.39 22.55
N VAL A 47 -0.03 0.93 21.59
CA VAL A 47 0.77 1.82 20.73
C VAL A 47 -0.11 2.42 19.65
N TYR A 48 -0.84 1.54 18.98
CA TYR A 48 -1.76 1.89 17.89
C TYR A 48 -2.76 0.75 17.70
N PRO A 49 -4.05 1.04 17.48
CA PRO A 49 -5.03 -0.03 17.20
C PRO A 49 -4.67 -0.77 15.91
N CYS A 50 -4.33 -2.06 16.00
CA CYS A 50 -3.89 -2.85 14.85
C CYS A 50 -4.92 -2.88 13.71
N ASN A 51 -6.21 -2.92 14.05
CA ASN A 51 -7.30 -2.87 13.08
C ASN A 51 -7.35 -1.54 12.30
N GLU A 52 -6.96 -0.43 12.90
CA GLU A 52 -6.90 0.86 12.21
C GLU A 52 -5.65 0.94 11.31
N VAL A 53 -4.51 0.37 11.73
CA VAL A 53 -3.33 0.22 10.85
C VAL A 53 -3.71 -0.58 9.62
N GLN A 54 -4.35 -1.75 9.83
CA GLN A 54 -4.80 -2.60 8.74
C GLN A 54 -5.76 -1.87 7.80
N LYS A 55 -6.74 -1.17 8.33
CA LYS A 55 -7.72 -0.41 7.56
C LYS A 55 -7.07 0.70 6.72
N VAL A 56 -6.20 1.51 7.33
CA VAL A 56 -5.49 2.59 6.63
C VAL A 56 -4.60 2.04 5.53
N ALA A 57 -3.86 0.96 5.81
CA ALA A 57 -3.03 0.30 4.82
C ALA A 57 -3.87 -0.30 3.68
N TRP A 58 -4.97 -0.98 4.01
CA TRP A 58 -5.83 -1.63 3.02
C TRP A 58 -6.53 -0.65 2.08
N GLU A 59 -6.90 0.54 2.55
CA GLU A 59 -7.48 1.57 1.66
C GLU A 59 -6.58 1.92 0.47
N VAL A 60 -5.28 1.75 0.61
CA VAL A 60 -4.30 1.93 -0.47
C VAL A 60 -4.03 0.60 -1.18
N LEU A 61 -3.69 -0.44 -0.41
CA LEU A 61 -3.14 -1.71 -0.92
C LEU A 61 -4.18 -2.55 -1.68
N LYS A 62 -5.47 -2.40 -1.40
CA LYS A 62 -6.55 -3.04 -2.17
C LYS A 62 -6.49 -2.77 -3.68
N ASN A 63 -5.81 -1.71 -4.10
CA ASN A 63 -5.63 -1.39 -5.53
C ASN A 63 -4.51 -2.20 -6.17
N PHE A 64 -3.62 -2.76 -5.36
CA PHE A 64 -2.53 -3.64 -5.80
C PHE A 64 -2.89 -5.11 -5.68
N ASP A 65 -3.85 -5.42 -4.82
CA ASP A 65 -4.31 -6.78 -4.65
C ASP A 65 -5.04 -7.28 -5.90
N HIS A 66 -4.69 -8.49 -6.36
CA HIS A 66 -5.13 -9.08 -7.63
C HIS A 66 -4.85 -8.20 -8.86
N ALA A 67 -3.79 -7.38 -8.82
CA ALA A 67 -3.43 -6.48 -9.90
C ALA A 67 -2.26 -6.99 -10.74
N LEU A 68 -2.27 -6.60 -12.01
CA LEU A 68 -1.11 -6.64 -12.88
C LEU A 68 -0.30 -5.37 -12.68
N ILE A 69 0.96 -5.49 -12.30
CA ILE A 69 1.88 -4.37 -12.09
C ILE A 69 2.88 -4.33 -13.23
N LEU A 70 2.89 -3.27 -14.01
CA LEU A 70 3.81 -3.06 -15.13
C LEU A 70 4.52 -1.71 -15.01
N ARG A 71 5.77 -1.67 -15.46
CA ARG A 71 6.49 -0.42 -15.60
C ARG A 71 5.94 0.39 -16.79
N GLU A 72 5.96 1.72 -16.72
CA GLU A 72 5.34 2.62 -17.71
C GLU A 72 5.92 2.47 -19.13
N ASP A 73 7.18 2.03 -19.25
CA ASP A 73 7.88 1.78 -20.52
C ASP A 73 7.81 0.30 -20.98
N ASP A 74 7.05 -0.55 -20.27
CA ASP A 74 6.90 -1.95 -20.64
C ASP A 74 6.13 -2.09 -21.95
N PRO A 75 6.69 -2.74 -23.00
CA PRO A 75 6.01 -2.90 -24.29
C PRO A 75 4.72 -3.74 -24.23
N LEU A 76 4.47 -4.49 -23.13
CA LEU A 76 3.17 -5.13 -22.91
C LEU A 76 2.08 -4.13 -22.54
N LEU A 77 2.42 -3.00 -21.93
CA LEU A 77 1.44 -2.04 -21.44
C LEU A 77 0.49 -1.52 -22.51
N PRO A 78 0.96 -1.06 -23.69
CA PRO A 78 0.05 -0.62 -24.75
C PRO A 78 -0.89 -1.73 -25.23
N ALA A 79 -0.41 -2.97 -25.34
CA ALA A 79 -1.22 -4.11 -25.76
C ALA A 79 -2.32 -4.44 -24.73
N ILE A 80 -1.98 -4.45 -23.45
CA ILE A 80 -2.94 -4.67 -22.35
C ILE A 80 -4.00 -3.55 -22.34
N LEU A 81 -3.59 -2.31 -22.46
CA LEU A 81 -4.51 -1.16 -22.50
C LEU A 81 -5.46 -1.24 -23.69
N ALA A 82 -4.95 -1.59 -24.90
CA ALA A 82 -5.77 -1.76 -26.08
C ALA A 82 -6.83 -2.87 -25.92
N VAL A 83 -6.46 -3.99 -25.28
CA VAL A 83 -7.40 -5.08 -24.97
C VAL A 83 -8.49 -4.58 -24.02
N TYR A 84 -8.12 -3.87 -22.97
CA TYR A 84 -9.07 -3.36 -21.98
C TYR A 84 -10.01 -2.32 -22.56
N GLU A 85 -9.50 -1.42 -23.41
CA GLU A 85 -10.34 -0.45 -24.14
C GLU A 85 -11.35 -1.14 -25.07
N LYS A 86 -10.89 -2.12 -25.84
CA LYS A 86 -11.74 -2.89 -26.75
C LYS A 86 -12.84 -3.67 -26.01
N GLN A 87 -12.54 -4.16 -24.81
CA GLN A 87 -13.50 -4.88 -23.98
C GLN A 87 -14.40 -3.96 -23.14
N GLY A 88 -14.19 -2.63 -23.20
CA GLY A 88 -14.91 -1.67 -22.37
C GLY A 88 -14.58 -1.78 -20.88
N ILE A 89 -13.45 -2.35 -20.54
CA ILE A 89 -13.01 -2.53 -19.15
C ILE A 89 -12.41 -1.23 -18.61
N ARG A 90 -11.70 -0.50 -19.44
CA ARG A 90 -11.12 0.80 -19.10
C ARG A 90 -12.21 1.88 -19.17
N ASN A 91 -12.22 2.80 -18.22
CA ASN A 91 -13.17 3.92 -18.13
C ASN A 91 -14.64 3.57 -17.89
N GLY A 92 -14.88 2.48 -17.19
CA GLY A 92 -16.21 2.19 -16.71
C GLY A 92 -16.88 1.02 -17.41
N SER A 93 -16.32 -0.15 -17.20
CA SER A 93 -17.12 -1.37 -17.39
C SER A 93 -18.46 -1.20 -16.67
N PRO A 94 -19.58 -1.61 -17.26
CA PRO A 94 -20.89 -1.59 -16.59
C PRO A 94 -20.89 -2.34 -15.25
N ARG A 95 -19.89 -3.17 -15.01
CA ARG A 95 -19.73 -3.97 -13.77
C ARG A 95 -18.88 -3.28 -12.71
N ASN A 96 -18.23 -2.15 -13.03
CA ASN A 96 -17.37 -1.42 -12.11
C ASN A 96 -17.71 0.07 -12.13
N THR A 97 -18.07 0.59 -10.96
CA THR A 97 -18.48 1.98 -10.78
C THR A 97 -17.29 2.95 -10.65
N MET A 98 -16.07 2.44 -10.51
CA MET A 98 -14.88 3.27 -10.37
C MET A 98 -14.41 3.76 -11.74
N LYS A 99 -14.39 5.07 -11.92
CA LYS A 99 -13.95 5.74 -13.15
C LYS A 99 -12.56 6.34 -12.95
N GLY A 100 -11.63 5.98 -13.84
CA GLY A 100 -10.28 6.53 -13.84
C GLY A 100 -9.35 5.94 -12.78
N PRO A 101 -8.16 6.52 -12.57
CA PRO A 101 -7.23 6.04 -11.57
C PRO A 101 -7.77 6.26 -10.15
N ALA A 102 -7.61 5.26 -9.27
CA ALA A 102 -7.97 5.38 -7.85
C ALA A 102 -7.06 6.39 -7.17
N PHE A 103 -5.79 6.36 -7.55
CA PHE A 103 -4.82 7.38 -7.17
C PHE A 103 -3.70 7.46 -8.22
N LYS A 104 -3.05 8.59 -8.23
CA LYS A 104 -1.85 8.86 -9.02
C LYS A 104 -0.84 9.53 -8.11
N THR A 105 0.35 8.98 -8.07
CA THR A 105 1.51 9.54 -7.37
C THR A 105 2.67 9.71 -8.36
N ASP A 106 3.78 10.24 -7.88
CA ASP A 106 5.01 10.29 -8.68
C ASP A 106 5.60 8.89 -8.96
N LEU A 107 5.17 7.87 -8.21
CA LEU A 107 5.68 6.50 -8.31
C LEU A 107 4.81 5.59 -9.16
N CYS A 108 3.48 5.75 -9.09
CA CYS A 108 2.56 4.86 -9.78
C CYS A 108 1.19 5.50 -10.06
N THR A 109 0.47 4.85 -10.99
CA THR A 109 -0.94 5.10 -11.26
C THR A 109 -1.70 3.79 -11.16
N ALA A 110 -2.72 3.74 -10.29
CA ALA A 110 -3.55 2.55 -10.09
C ALA A 110 -4.93 2.70 -10.74
N TYR A 111 -5.30 1.72 -11.53
CA TYR A 111 -6.58 1.59 -12.24
C TYR A 111 -7.33 0.36 -11.70
N PRO A 112 -8.11 0.49 -10.63
CA PRO A 112 -8.74 -0.66 -9.98
C PRO A 112 -9.77 -1.37 -10.85
N GLU A 113 -10.44 -0.66 -11.77
CA GLU A 113 -11.43 -1.22 -12.69
C GLU A 113 -10.87 -2.29 -13.64
N CYS A 114 -9.58 -2.20 -13.98
CA CYS A 114 -8.90 -3.20 -14.80
C CYS A 114 -7.79 -3.93 -14.05
N ARG A 115 -7.73 -3.76 -12.73
CA ARG A 115 -6.70 -4.38 -11.88
C ARG A 115 -5.29 -4.16 -12.45
N LEU A 116 -5.00 -2.94 -12.85
CA LEU A 116 -3.72 -2.54 -13.43
C LEU A 116 -3.07 -1.47 -12.57
N VAL A 117 -1.80 -1.65 -12.28
CA VAL A 117 -0.95 -0.64 -11.66
C VAL A 117 0.22 -0.37 -12.60
N VAL A 118 0.38 0.88 -13.00
CA VAL A 118 1.50 1.34 -13.82
C VAL A 118 2.50 2.04 -12.92
N THR A 119 3.75 1.59 -12.94
CA THR A 119 4.81 2.11 -12.08
C THR A 119 5.93 2.75 -12.90
N LYS A 120 6.65 3.70 -12.33
CA LYS A 120 7.85 4.27 -12.97
C LYS A 120 9.06 3.35 -12.85
N GLU A 121 9.15 2.61 -11.75
CA GLU A 121 10.26 1.71 -11.48
C GLU A 121 9.81 0.25 -11.48
N THR A 122 10.76 -0.65 -11.62
CA THR A 122 10.50 -2.09 -11.53
C THR A 122 10.10 -2.46 -10.10
N MET A 123 8.99 -3.18 -9.95
CA MET A 123 8.48 -3.60 -8.64
C MET A 123 9.17 -4.88 -8.16
N THR A 124 10.42 -4.73 -7.74
CA THR A 124 11.13 -5.71 -6.91
C THR A 124 10.54 -5.71 -5.49
N VAL A 125 10.98 -6.61 -4.63
CA VAL A 125 10.57 -6.61 -3.22
C VAL A 125 10.94 -5.29 -2.52
N GLU A 126 12.09 -4.70 -2.87
CA GLU A 126 12.55 -3.40 -2.36
C GLU A 126 11.72 -2.25 -2.94
N GLY A 127 11.41 -2.31 -4.24
CA GLY A 127 10.53 -1.34 -4.91
C GLY A 127 9.14 -1.31 -4.30
N MET A 128 8.60 -2.47 -3.95
CA MET A 128 7.31 -2.59 -3.26
C MET A 128 7.35 -1.93 -1.87
N ILE A 129 8.42 -2.16 -1.09
CA ILE A 129 8.58 -1.52 0.23
C ILE A 129 8.60 0.01 0.11
N LYS A 130 9.40 0.55 -0.81
CA LYS A 130 9.49 2.00 -1.03
C LYS A 130 8.15 2.59 -1.42
N MET A 131 7.45 1.94 -2.36
CA MET A 131 6.14 2.38 -2.82
C MET A 131 5.11 2.36 -1.69
N VAL A 132 5.03 1.29 -0.92
CA VAL A 132 4.13 1.17 0.24
C VAL A 132 4.44 2.25 1.27
N TYR A 133 5.71 2.46 1.59
CA TYR A 133 6.12 3.53 2.50
C TYR A 133 5.65 4.89 2.01
N ASP A 134 5.94 5.26 0.76
CA ASP A 134 5.57 6.56 0.22
C ASP A 134 4.05 6.80 0.18
N LEU A 135 3.27 5.75 -0.04
CA LEU A 135 1.81 5.84 -0.03
C LEU A 135 1.19 5.96 1.38
N LEU A 136 1.92 5.52 2.41
CA LEU A 136 1.40 5.43 3.78
C LEU A 136 2.10 6.34 4.79
N LYS A 137 3.30 6.86 4.51
CA LYS A 137 4.12 7.65 5.46
C LYS A 137 3.42 8.87 6.05
N ASP A 138 2.51 9.48 5.30
CA ASP A 138 1.71 10.63 5.77
C ASP A 138 0.50 10.21 6.61
N LYS A 139 0.18 8.92 6.63
CA LYS A 139 -0.97 8.36 7.33
C LYS A 139 -0.57 7.54 8.56
N LEU A 140 0.59 6.89 8.52
CA LEU A 140 1.09 6.00 9.57
C LEU A 140 2.54 6.38 9.93
N ASN A 141 2.86 6.29 11.21
CA ASN A 141 4.22 6.48 11.70
C ASN A 141 5.03 5.19 11.56
N ILE A 142 5.41 4.88 10.33
CA ILE A 142 6.03 3.61 9.97
C ILE A 142 7.49 3.59 10.45
N ALA A 143 7.82 2.58 11.25
CA ALA A 143 9.18 2.31 11.70
C ALA A 143 9.89 1.26 10.85
N LYS A 144 9.13 0.30 10.29
CA LYS A 144 9.70 -0.77 9.46
C LYS A 144 8.64 -1.35 8.54
N ILE A 145 9.09 -1.74 7.35
CA ILE A 145 8.31 -2.55 6.41
C ILE A 145 9.14 -3.77 6.04
N THR A 146 8.50 -4.93 6.05
CA THR A 146 9.02 -6.17 5.48
C THR A 146 8.07 -6.63 4.39
N PHE A 147 8.61 -6.99 3.24
CA PHE A 147 7.83 -7.57 2.15
C PHE A 147 8.45 -8.90 1.72
N THR A 148 7.62 -9.91 1.62
CA THR A 148 7.99 -11.26 1.17
C THR A 148 7.30 -11.56 -0.15
N SER A 149 7.98 -12.28 -1.05
CA SER A 149 7.45 -12.68 -2.35
C SER A 149 8.03 -14.06 -2.69
N GLY A 150 7.24 -15.10 -2.46
CA GLY A 150 7.73 -16.47 -2.53
C GLY A 150 8.86 -16.70 -1.52
N VAL A 151 10.05 -17.07 -2.02
CA VAL A 151 11.25 -17.30 -1.19
C VAL A 151 12.07 -16.03 -0.95
N ASN A 152 11.76 -14.94 -1.64
CA ASN A 152 12.47 -13.67 -1.52
C ASN A 152 11.83 -12.79 -0.46
N ALA A 153 12.65 -12.06 0.26
CA ALA A 153 12.19 -11.08 1.23
C ALA A 153 13.14 -9.88 1.27
N ALA A 154 12.59 -8.72 1.53
CA ALA A 154 13.35 -7.53 1.88
C ALA A 154 12.73 -6.86 3.11
N THR A 155 13.54 -6.12 3.83
CA THR A 155 13.10 -5.32 4.96
C THR A 155 13.78 -3.96 4.91
N MET A 156 13.07 -2.92 5.34
CA MET A 156 13.62 -1.57 5.43
C MET A 156 13.11 -0.90 6.70
N ASP A 157 14.06 -0.34 7.47
CA ASP A 157 13.78 0.48 8.63
C ASP A 157 13.64 1.94 8.19
N PHE A 158 12.72 2.65 8.81
CA PHE A 158 12.47 4.07 8.57
C PHE A 158 12.61 4.83 9.89
N THR A 159 13.12 6.04 9.82
CA THR A 159 13.12 6.93 10.98
C THR A 159 11.73 7.58 11.07
N PRO A 160 10.94 7.29 12.12
CA PRO A 160 9.65 7.92 12.29
C PRO A 160 9.83 9.44 12.38
N THR A 161 9.22 10.16 11.45
CA THR A 161 9.40 11.62 11.31
C THR A 161 8.37 12.44 12.07
N ARG A 162 7.33 11.79 12.60
CA ARG A 162 6.22 12.44 13.30
C ARG A 162 5.81 11.66 14.55
N THR A 163 5.66 12.34 15.66
CA THR A 163 4.70 11.96 16.69
C THR A 163 3.31 12.36 16.16
N LEU A 164 2.62 11.42 15.52
CA LEU A 164 1.23 11.65 15.14
C LEU A 164 0.41 11.69 16.42
N ASP A 165 -0.19 12.85 16.71
CA ASP A 165 -1.09 13.00 17.85
C ASP A 165 -2.43 12.32 17.51
N ARG A 166 -2.50 11.01 17.77
CA ARG A 166 -3.64 10.18 17.41
C ARG A 166 -4.36 9.64 18.63
N CYS A 167 -5.64 9.40 18.46
CA CYS A 167 -6.46 8.76 19.46
C CYS A 167 -6.05 7.29 19.68
N PRO A 168 -5.70 6.89 20.92
CA PRO A 168 -5.28 5.52 21.19
C PRO A 168 -6.43 4.50 21.10
N LEU A 169 -7.69 4.97 21.11
CA LEU A 169 -8.86 4.09 21.04
C LEU A 169 -9.31 3.80 19.60
N CYS A 170 -9.13 4.73 18.68
CA CYS A 170 -9.66 4.59 17.33
C CYS A 170 -8.73 5.07 16.22
N GLY A 171 -7.47 5.41 16.52
CA GLY A 171 -6.43 5.76 15.56
C GLY A 171 -6.63 7.08 14.79
N VAL A 172 -7.73 7.78 15.01
CA VAL A 172 -8.03 9.05 14.33
C VAL A 172 -7.15 10.16 14.90
N GLU A 173 -6.66 11.05 14.03
CA GLU A 173 -5.88 12.22 14.45
C GLU A 173 -6.65 13.08 15.43
N LEU A 174 -6.00 13.45 16.53
CA LEU A 174 -6.59 14.33 17.54
C LEU A 174 -6.59 15.78 17.03
N LYS A 175 -7.69 16.46 17.23
CA LYS A 175 -7.79 17.91 17.03
C LYS A 175 -7.75 18.57 18.41
N ASP A 176 -6.74 19.37 18.66
CA ASP A 176 -6.53 20.05 19.95
C ASP A 176 -6.55 19.05 21.14
N GLY A 177 -5.98 17.87 20.95
CA GLY A 177 -5.93 16.82 21.96
C GLY A 177 -7.26 16.08 22.17
N VAL A 178 -8.27 16.30 21.32
CA VAL A 178 -9.59 15.64 21.39
C VAL A 178 -9.84 14.81 20.14
N CYS A 179 -10.30 13.60 20.32
CA CYS A 179 -10.68 12.73 19.21
C CYS A 179 -12.06 13.12 18.64
N PRO A 180 -12.14 13.51 17.37
CA PRO A 180 -13.43 13.89 16.77
C PRO A 180 -14.37 12.71 16.57
N LYS A 181 -13.87 11.46 16.64
CA LYS A 181 -14.66 10.25 16.42
C LYS A 181 -15.27 9.70 17.72
N CYS A 182 -14.48 9.60 18.80
CA CYS A 182 -14.92 8.94 20.03
C CYS A 182 -14.92 9.85 21.27
N GLY A 183 -14.49 11.11 21.13
CA GLY A 183 -14.46 12.08 22.24
C GLY A 183 -13.30 11.88 23.23
N TYR A 184 -12.38 10.91 22.98
CA TYR A 184 -11.19 10.74 23.81
C TYR A 184 -10.43 12.07 23.95
N ARG A 185 -9.97 12.38 25.14
CA ARG A 185 -9.13 13.56 25.43
C ARG A 185 -7.78 13.10 25.94
N LYS A 186 -6.71 13.57 25.28
CA LYS A 186 -5.34 13.34 25.74
C LYS A 186 -5.15 14.04 27.09
N GLN A 187 -4.73 13.26 28.08
CA GLN A 187 -4.37 13.82 29.39
C GLN A 187 -3.05 14.60 29.24
N LYS A 188 -2.99 15.78 29.82
CA LYS A 188 -1.78 16.61 29.85
C LYS A 188 -0.74 16.07 30.81
#